data_e83533dee116c93b1922f2deb3fe2f9d
#
_entry.id   e83533dee116c93b1922f2deb3fe2f9d
#
_cell.length_a   1.000
_cell.length_b   1.000
_cell.length_c   1.000
_cell.angle_alpha   90.00
_cell.angle_beta   90.00
_cell.angle_gamma   90.00
#
_symmetry.space_group_name_H-M   'P 1'
#
loop_
_entity.id
_entity.type
_entity.pdbx_description
1 polymer ?
#
loop_
_entity_poly.entity_id
_entity_poly.type
_entity_poly.pdbx_seq_one_letter_code
_entity_poly.pdbx_strand_id
1 'polypeptide(L)'
;MLGSLAVGDLHRGPTLSFYLFGWDFALSTMVSFPPSIPVIGFSRRNRLILYYFLGISVVILTYTITYNLALAWLEGVNQSIFASFEFVVQTMTTTGYGQDSDLWSHPLVLLFVSLTQISGIGIGFFTLRLIIIPLFTGAEVNLDDRLTPKQDHIIICEYRRDSAVLLDELRELDIDYVLISTSEENARELSDDGYSAIYGSPQDGDAFERASIGTARAVITDAGDANVNTILTVQSLRPDIEVIALTDDSDLRDVLLETGADSVLSPHEVLGHRLAEKAVTSFSSDLTDTIDLGSDIEVAETPVHQESQLVGTRIRDSEIRERTGANIIGVWIDGELQLPPDPDAVIRPNTVLLVSGEHDALEEISEFVRPTRSVRQHEQIILAGMCEVGQVAHSIVSEAGIDTVTIDIDDHGGVDIVADAGSKKVLQEAGIENAGAIIISLPDDSASLLTTVLARSLDPSIEILTRVSDTDATKKALRAGADYVLSVPRVSARMIAKELRGEDVLAPASQIWFVRVSASSFAGSTLAESGIYENTGCRVIATEHESGLSSNPDPHRKFTGDEQMTIVGSDEAVQQFFKQFDVSQTEIAEQSELSSERAHD
;
A
#
# COMPACT_ATOMS: atom_id res chain seq x y z
N MET A 1 -10.13 -73.60 9.38
CA MET A 1 -11.01 -74.24 8.39
C MET A 1 -11.64 -73.15 7.56
N LEU A 2 -11.12 -72.99 6.37
CA LEU A 2 -11.82 -73.04 5.08
C LEU A 2 -12.92 -72.00 4.97
N GLY A 3 -12.99 -71.09 4.03
CA GLY A 3 -12.38 -70.91 2.70
C GLY A 3 -13.07 -69.70 2.10
N SER A 4 -12.32 -68.86 1.48
CA SER A 4 -12.26 -68.68 0.04
C SER A 4 -13.62 -68.65 -0.69
N LEU A 5 -13.91 -67.50 -1.29
CA LEU A 5 -14.04 -67.41 -2.75
C LEU A 5 -14.39 -65.98 -3.17
N ALA A 6 -13.59 -65.47 -4.08
CA ALA A 6 -13.81 -64.29 -4.89
C ALA A 6 -14.87 -64.54 -5.96
N VAL A 7 -15.63 -63.52 -6.30
CA VAL A 7 -16.29 -63.25 -7.60
C VAL A 7 -16.61 -61.75 -7.55
N GLY A 8 -16.26 -60.85 -8.40
CA GLY A 8 -15.93 -60.88 -9.79
C GLY A 8 -16.30 -59.47 -10.29
N ASP A 9 -15.39 -58.80 -10.90
CA ASP A 9 -15.65 -57.61 -11.69
C ASP A 9 -16.80 -57.80 -12.66
N LEU A 10 -17.66 -56.79 -12.78
CA LEU A 10 -18.24 -56.41 -14.08
C LEU A 10 -19.08 -55.13 -13.96
N HIS A 11 -18.80 -54.24 -14.90
CA HIS A 11 -19.53 -53.04 -15.27
C HIS A 11 -19.22 -51.71 -14.59
N ARG A 12 -18.10 -51.14 -14.96
CA ARG A 12 -17.97 -49.71 -15.19
C ARG A 12 -17.97 -49.46 -16.70
N GLY A 13 -19.13 -49.03 -17.20
CA GLY A 13 -19.26 -48.49 -18.53
C GLY A 13 -18.58 -47.09 -18.58
N PRO A 14 -17.92 -46.73 -19.69
CA PRO A 14 -17.35 -45.39 -19.83
C PRO A 14 -18.45 -44.43 -20.26
N THR A 15 -18.95 -43.68 -19.31
CA THR A 15 -19.98 -42.71 -19.63
C THR A 15 -19.62 -41.35 -19.10
N LEU A 16 -19.65 -40.36 -19.97
CA LEU A 16 -19.76 -38.92 -19.73
C LEU A 16 -18.53 -38.11 -19.30
N SER A 17 -17.38 -38.70 -19.03
CA SER A 17 -16.19 -37.91 -18.66
C SER A 17 -15.45 -37.29 -19.87
N PHE A 18 -15.65 -37.79 -21.08
CA PHE A 18 -14.91 -37.33 -22.27
C PHE A 18 -15.46 -36.04 -22.90
N TYR A 19 -16.71 -35.68 -22.62
CA TYR A 19 -17.31 -34.45 -23.19
C TYR A 19 -17.08 -33.18 -22.35
N LEU A 20 -16.80 -33.33 -21.09
CA LEU A 20 -16.44 -32.19 -20.23
C LEU A 20 -14.97 -31.76 -20.40
N PHE A 21 -14.09 -32.69 -20.73
CA PHE A 21 -12.65 -32.39 -20.93
C PHE A 21 -12.36 -31.57 -22.21
N GLY A 22 -13.21 -31.68 -23.22
CA GLY A 22 -13.07 -30.90 -24.47
C GLY A 22 -13.48 -29.43 -24.32
N TRP A 23 -14.31 -29.10 -23.36
CA TRP A 23 -14.77 -27.73 -23.11
C TRP A 23 -13.81 -26.97 -22.17
N ASP A 24 -13.22 -27.65 -21.21
CA ASP A 24 -12.17 -27.03 -20.38
C ASP A 24 -10.92 -26.70 -21.19
N PHE A 25 -10.58 -27.50 -22.21
CA PHE A 25 -9.46 -27.20 -23.09
C PHE A 25 -9.73 -26.01 -24.03
N ALA A 26 -10.98 -25.84 -24.47
CA ALA A 26 -11.37 -24.69 -25.30
C ALA A 26 -11.43 -23.38 -24.49
N LEU A 27 -11.83 -23.44 -23.22
CA LEU A 27 -11.81 -22.29 -22.32
C LEU A 27 -10.40 -21.93 -21.85
N SER A 28 -9.54 -22.92 -21.60
CA SER A 28 -8.15 -22.65 -21.19
C SER A 28 -7.27 -22.10 -22.32
N THR A 29 -7.57 -22.44 -23.57
CA THR A 29 -6.88 -21.89 -24.74
C THR A 29 -7.40 -20.50 -25.17
N MET A 30 -8.62 -20.12 -24.78
CA MET A 30 -9.15 -18.77 -25.04
C MET A 30 -8.69 -17.72 -24.00
N VAL A 31 -8.16 -18.13 -22.86
CA VAL A 31 -7.77 -17.22 -21.77
C VAL A 31 -6.28 -16.81 -21.80
N SER A 32 -5.50 -17.33 -22.77
CA SER A 32 -4.13 -16.87 -22.99
C SER A 32 -4.05 -15.71 -23.99
N PHE A 33 -4.58 -14.54 -23.59
CA PHE A 33 -4.25 -13.27 -24.27
C PHE A 33 -3.14 -12.55 -23.53
N PRO A 34 -2.21 -11.89 -24.26
CA PRO A 34 -1.07 -11.22 -23.64
C PRO A 34 -1.54 -10.05 -22.74
N PRO A 35 -0.84 -9.79 -21.63
CA PRO A 35 -1.20 -8.72 -20.70
C PRO A 35 -0.69 -7.38 -21.22
N SER A 36 -1.46 -6.70 -22.09
CA SER A 36 -1.22 -5.27 -22.33
C SER A 36 -2.30 -4.65 -23.24
N ILE A 37 -3.49 -4.50 -22.71
CA ILE A 37 -4.40 -3.45 -23.14
C ILE A 37 -4.77 -2.68 -21.87
N PRO A 38 -4.50 -1.38 -21.76
CA PRO A 38 -4.93 -0.59 -20.63
C PRO A 38 -6.45 -0.44 -20.71
N VAL A 39 -7.16 -1.30 -20.01
CA VAL A 39 -8.61 -1.18 -19.85
C VAL A 39 -8.84 -0.34 -18.63
N ILE A 40 -9.24 0.91 -18.87
CA ILE A 40 -9.84 1.84 -17.92
C ILE A 40 -10.69 1.07 -16.90
N GLY A 41 -10.32 1.13 -15.64
CA GLY A 41 -11.06 0.93 -14.39
C GLY A 41 -12.32 0.05 -14.34
N PHE A 42 -12.37 -1.08 -15.05
CA PHE A 42 -13.49 -2.02 -14.91
C PHE A 42 -13.19 -3.06 -13.84
N SER A 43 -14.11 -3.24 -12.89
CA SER A 43 -14.05 -4.31 -11.90
C SER A 43 -13.87 -5.68 -12.57
N ARG A 44 -13.28 -6.65 -11.89
CA ARG A 44 -13.03 -8.01 -12.39
C ARG A 44 -14.30 -8.65 -12.97
N ARG A 45 -15.47 -8.38 -12.36
CA ARG A 45 -16.79 -8.84 -12.82
C ARG A 45 -17.18 -8.24 -14.17
N ASN A 46 -16.97 -6.94 -14.37
CA ASN A 46 -17.32 -6.27 -15.64
C ASN A 46 -16.42 -6.76 -16.79
N ARG A 47 -15.16 -7.10 -16.51
CA ARG A 47 -14.27 -7.73 -17.50
C ARG A 47 -14.75 -9.12 -17.90
N LEU A 48 -15.20 -9.96 -16.96
CA LEU A 48 -15.74 -11.28 -17.26
C LEU A 48 -17.02 -11.19 -18.10
N ILE A 49 -17.93 -10.26 -17.78
CA ILE A 49 -19.14 -10.01 -18.55
C ILE A 49 -18.78 -9.55 -19.98
N LEU A 50 -17.83 -8.66 -20.13
CA LEU A 50 -17.36 -8.20 -21.44
C LEU A 50 -16.78 -9.36 -22.27
N TYR A 51 -15.92 -10.19 -21.68
CA TYR A 51 -15.37 -11.38 -22.37
C TYR A 51 -16.45 -12.39 -22.75
N TYR A 52 -17.47 -12.56 -21.90
CA TYR A 52 -18.61 -13.42 -22.19
C TYR A 52 -19.38 -12.94 -23.42
N PHE A 53 -19.75 -11.66 -23.47
CA PHE A 53 -20.43 -11.09 -24.65
C PHE A 53 -19.57 -11.12 -25.90
N LEU A 54 -18.25 -10.88 -25.77
CA LEU A 54 -17.32 -11.03 -26.88
C LEU A 54 -17.29 -12.48 -27.39
N GLY A 55 -17.25 -13.46 -26.48
CA GLY A 55 -17.30 -14.88 -26.80
C GLY A 55 -18.57 -15.26 -27.55
N ILE A 56 -19.74 -14.82 -27.09
CA ILE A 56 -21.03 -15.04 -27.78
C ILE A 56 -20.98 -14.44 -29.20
N SER A 57 -20.46 -13.23 -29.35
CA SER A 57 -20.33 -12.55 -30.64
C SER A 57 -19.47 -13.35 -31.63
N VAL A 58 -18.34 -13.91 -31.16
CA VAL A 58 -17.47 -14.77 -31.95
C VAL A 58 -18.18 -16.06 -32.37
N VAL A 59 -18.94 -16.68 -31.46
CA VAL A 59 -19.73 -17.90 -31.76
C VAL A 59 -20.77 -17.61 -32.82
N ILE A 60 -21.57 -16.54 -32.68
CA ILE A 60 -22.57 -16.14 -33.67
C ILE A 60 -21.93 -15.91 -35.04
N LEU A 61 -20.81 -15.18 -35.09
CA LEU A 61 -20.11 -14.91 -36.33
C LEU A 61 -19.59 -16.19 -37.00
N THR A 62 -19.03 -17.10 -36.22
CA THR A 62 -18.54 -18.40 -36.71
C THR A 62 -19.67 -19.24 -37.28
N TYR A 63 -20.80 -19.32 -36.59
CA TYR A 63 -21.97 -20.04 -37.06
C TYR A 63 -22.57 -19.42 -38.32
N THR A 64 -22.61 -18.09 -38.41
CA THR A 64 -23.05 -17.36 -39.61
C THR A 64 -22.22 -17.71 -40.84
N ILE A 65 -20.89 -17.66 -40.69
CA ILE A 65 -19.99 -18.00 -41.79
C ILE A 65 -20.12 -19.47 -42.20
N THR A 66 -20.16 -20.37 -41.23
CA THR A 66 -20.29 -21.81 -41.45
C THR A 66 -21.60 -22.15 -42.13
N TYR A 67 -22.71 -21.56 -41.71
CA TYR A 67 -24.04 -21.78 -42.31
C TYR A 67 -24.07 -21.28 -43.75
N ASN A 68 -23.56 -20.07 -44.02
CA ASN A 68 -23.50 -19.50 -45.36
C ASN A 68 -22.68 -20.37 -46.34
N LEU A 69 -21.53 -20.86 -45.88
CA LEU A 69 -20.70 -21.78 -46.69
C LEU A 69 -21.37 -23.14 -46.88
N ALA A 70 -22.02 -23.68 -45.85
CA ALA A 70 -22.74 -24.96 -45.94
C ALA A 70 -23.86 -24.90 -46.96
N LEU A 71 -24.67 -23.85 -46.97
CA LEU A 71 -25.72 -23.66 -47.98
C LEU A 71 -25.17 -23.57 -49.40
N ALA A 72 -24.10 -22.79 -49.56
CA ALA A 72 -23.48 -22.61 -50.89
C ALA A 72 -22.86 -23.90 -51.42
N TRP A 73 -22.19 -24.71 -50.57
CA TRP A 73 -21.44 -25.89 -51.04
C TRP A 73 -22.26 -27.19 -51.03
N LEU A 74 -23.19 -27.34 -50.08
CA LEU A 74 -23.93 -28.59 -49.92
C LEU A 74 -25.33 -28.54 -50.56
N GLU A 75 -25.97 -27.36 -50.56
CA GLU A 75 -27.33 -27.18 -51.10
C GLU A 75 -27.33 -26.39 -52.45
N GLY A 76 -26.18 -25.79 -52.83
CA GLY A 76 -26.09 -25.00 -54.04
C GLY A 76 -26.82 -23.65 -53.97
N VAL A 77 -27.23 -23.21 -52.81
CA VAL A 77 -28.00 -21.98 -52.57
C VAL A 77 -27.07 -20.84 -52.14
N ASN A 78 -27.02 -19.77 -52.95
CA ASN A 78 -26.27 -18.56 -52.60
C ASN A 78 -27.17 -17.59 -51.83
N GLN A 79 -26.96 -17.45 -50.54
CA GLN A 79 -27.64 -16.53 -49.65
C GLN A 79 -26.73 -15.40 -49.22
N SER A 80 -27.30 -14.21 -48.93
CA SER A 80 -26.49 -13.12 -48.36
C SER A 80 -26.01 -13.43 -46.95
N ILE A 81 -24.82 -12.96 -46.59
CA ILE A 81 -24.28 -13.19 -45.24
C ILE A 81 -25.16 -12.59 -44.13
N PHE A 82 -25.91 -11.51 -44.44
CA PHE A 82 -26.87 -10.92 -43.51
C PHE A 82 -28.07 -11.80 -43.28
N ALA A 83 -28.60 -12.49 -44.31
CA ALA A 83 -29.68 -13.45 -44.16
C ALA A 83 -29.21 -14.69 -43.37
N SER A 84 -27.98 -15.15 -43.60
CA SER A 84 -27.36 -16.21 -42.80
C SER A 84 -27.15 -15.79 -41.31
N PHE A 85 -26.79 -14.54 -41.07
CA PHE A 85 -26.70 -13.98 -39.72
C PHE A 85 -28.08 -13.93 -39.03
N GLU A 86 -29.08 -13.41 -39.74
CA GLU A 86 -30.45 -13.37 -39.23
C GLU A 86 -30.96 -14.78 -38.86
N PHE A 87 -30.74 -15.77 -39.72
CA PHE A 87 -31.09 -17.16 -39.47
C PHE A 87 -30.40 -17.71 -38.22
N VAL A 88 -29.10 -17.49 -38.06
CA VAL A 88 -28.35 -17.97 -36.88
C VAL A 88 -28.87 -17.33 -35.60
N VAL A 89 -29.12 -16.02 -35.61
CA VAL A 89 -29.68 -15.32 -34.46
C VAL A 89 -31.07 -15.83 -34.10
N GLN A 90 -31.95 -15.98 -35.12
CA GLN A 90 -33.32 -16.55 -34.92
C GLN A 90 -33.28 -17.98 -34.36
N THR A 91 -32.35 -18.79 -34.86
CA THR A 91 -32.16 -20.18 -34.40
C THR A 91 -31.63 -20.24 -32.98
N MET A 92 -30.63 -19.44 -32.64
CA MET A 92 -30.04 -19.40 -31.29
C MET A 92 -31.00 -18.80 -30.26
N THR A 93 -31.82 -17.83 -30.65
CA THR A 93 -32.85 -17.22 -29.77
C THR A 93 -34.15 -18.05 -29.72
N THR A 94 -34.20 -19.20 -30.36
CA THR A 94 -35.38 -20.09 -30.46
C THR A 94 -36.61 -19.42 -31.07
N THR A 95 -36.47 -18.31 -31.80
CA THR A 95 -37.59 -17.58 -32.42
C THR A 95 -38.12 -18.30 -33.67
N GLY A 96 -37.21 -18.83 -34.49
CA GLY A 96 -37.39 -19.72 -35.65
C GLY A 96 -38.64 -19.49 -36.50
N TYR A 97 -38.59 -18.58 -37.48
CA TYR A 97 -39.72 -18.37 -38.40
C TYR A 97 -39.87 -19.50 -39.47
N GLY A 98 -38.91 -20.43 -39.53
CA GLY A 98 -38.97 -21.60 -40.42
C GLY A 98 -38.84 -21.32 -41.90
N GLN A 99 -38.44 -20.11 -42.32
CA GLN A 99 -38.34 -19.69 -43.73
C GLN A 99 -37.31 -20.48 -44.50
N ASP A 100 -36.24 -20.94 -43.86
CA ASP A 100 -35.12 -21.64 -44.52
C ASP A 100 -35.26 -23.16 -44.48
N SER A 101 -36.31 -23.70 -43.84
CA SER A 101 -36.48 -25.16 -43.66
C SER A 101 -36.62 -25.93 -44.95
N ASP A 102 -37.16 -25.31 -46.01
CA ASP A 102 -37.31 -25.89 -47.33
C ASP A 102 -35.98 -25.97 -48.12
N LEU A 103 -34.93 -25.28 -47.64
CA LEU A 103 -33.62 -25.26 -48.25
C LEU A 103 -32.72 -26.41 -47.78
N TRP A 104 -33.10 -27.15 -46.73
CA TRP A 104 -32.27 -28.15 -46.11
C TRP A 104 -32.60 -29.57 -46.57
N SER A 105 -31.84 -30.06 -47.54
CA SER A 105 -31.96 -31.45 -48.00
C SER A 105 -30.77 -32.30 -47.54
N HIS A 106 -29.62 -31.69 -47.33
CA HIS A 106 -28.39 -32.41 -46.99
C HIS A 106 -28.30 -32.72 -45.48
N PRO A 107 -27.98 -33.98 -45.08
CA PRO A 107 -27.95 -34.39 -43.66
C PRO A 107 -26.98 -33.56 -42.80
N LEU A 108 -25.87 -33.09 -43.33
CA LEU A 108 -24.89 -32.27 -42.62
C LEU A 108 -25.42 -30.88 -42.26
N VAL A 109 -26.27 -30.30 -43.15
CA VAL A 109 -26.92 -29.01 -42.88
C VAL A 109 -27.92 -29.15 -41.76
N LEU A 110 -28.74 -30.23 -41.78
CA LEU A 110 -29.69 -30.54 -40.72
C LEU A 110 -28.99 -30.77 -39.35
N LEU A 111 -27.87 -31.50 -39.36
CA LEU A 111 -27.06 -31.71 -38.15
C LEU A 111 -26.50 -30.39 -37.62
N PHE A 112 -25.97 -29.54 -38.48
CA PHE A 112 -25.44 -28.23 -38.10
C PHE A 112 -26.51 -27.32 -37.50
N VAL A 113 -27.69 -27.26 -38.13
CA VAL A 113 -28.83 -26.48 -37.61
C VAL A 113 -29.28 -26.99 -36.22
N SER A 114 -29.34 -28.31 -36.05
CA SER A 114 -29.66 -28.91 -34.76
C SER A 114 -28.61 -28.56 -33.66
N LEU A 115 -27.33 -28.58 -34.02
CA LEU A 115 -26.24 -28.17 -33.15
C LEU A 115 -26.34 -26.68 -32.75
N THR A 116 -26.68 -25.84 -33.73
CA THR A 116 -26.85 -24.39 -33.47
C THR A 116 -28.03 -24.14 -32.51
N GLN A 117 -29.13 -24.87 -32.64
CA GLN A 117 -30.26 -24.78 -31.71
C GLN A 117 -29.89 -25.19 -30.28
N ILE A 118 -29.21 -26.34 -30.13
CA ILE A 118 -28.77 -26.82 -28.82
C ILE A 118 -27.76 -25.81 -28.18
N SER A 119 -26.85 -25.27 -28.97
CA SER A 119 -25.92 -24.25 -28.52
C SER A 119 -26.60 -22.97 -28.05
N GLY A 120 -27.64 -22.51 -28.78
CA GLY A 120 -28.41 -21.34 -28.42
C GLY A 120 -29.13 -21.52 -27.08
N ILE A 121 -29.75 -22.68 -26.87
CA ILE A 121 -30.39 -23.04 -25.60
C ILE A 121 -29.35 -23.05 -24.47
N GLY A 122 -28.21 -23.69 -24.70
CA GLY A 122 -27.09 -23.74 -23.73
C GLY A 122 -26.59 -22.36 -23.34
N ILE A 123 -26.37 -21.48 -24.31
CA ILE A 123 -25.94 -20.07 -24.07
C ILE A 123 -27.01 -19.32 -23.29
N GLY A 124 -28.33 -19.53 -23.62
CA GLY A 124 -29.43 -18.92 -22.90
C GLY A 124 -29.45 -19.30 -21.42
N PHE A 125 -29.33 -20.61 -21.11
CA PHE A 125 -29.22 -21.09 -19.72
C PHE A 125 -27.98 -20.55 -19.00
N PHE A 126 -26.87 -20.46 -19.69
CA PHE A 126 -25.63 -19.92 -19.11
C PHE A 126 -25.73 -18.42 -18.84
N THR A 127 -26.37 -17.66 -19.75
CA THR A 127 -26.67 -16.24 -19.55
C THR A 127 -27.59 -16.02 -18.37
N LEU A 128 -28.63 -16.86 -18.25
CA LEU A 128 -29.57 -16.82 -17.13
C LEU A 128 -28.84 -17.01 -15.79
N ARG A 129 -27.98 -18.03 -15.72
CA ARG A 129 -27.19 -18.34 -14.51
C ARG A 129 -26.15 -17.30 -14.17
N LEU A 130 -25.40 -16.79 -15.17
CA LEU A 130 -24.25 -15.93 -14.96
C LEU A 130 -24.61 -14.46 -14.76
N ILE A 131 -25.68 -13.99 -15.44
CA ILE A 131 -26.05 -12.58 -15.49
C ILE A 131 -27.42 -12.34 -14.84
N ILE A 132 -28.44 -13.10 -15.24
CA ILE A 132 -29.83 -12.78 -14.88
C ILE A 132 -30.08 -13.16 -13.43
N ILE A 133 -29.73 -14.37 -13.01
CA ILE A 133 -29.95 -14.82 -11.63
C ILE A 133 -29.24 -13.88 -10.64
N PRO A 134 -27.96 -13.54 -10.77
CA PRO A 134 -27.29 -12.60 -9.87
C PRO A 134 -27.89 -11.18 -9.88
N LEU A 135 -28.52 -10.78 -10.98
CA LEU A 135 -29.18 -9.48 -11.10
C LEU A 135 -30.50 -9.40 -10.33
N PHE A 136 -31.24 -10.51 -10.28
CA PHE A 136 -32.57 -10.58 -9.64
C PHE A 136 -32.53 -11.14 -8.22
N THR A 137 -31.57 -12.01 -7.91
CA THR A 137 -31.52 -12.60 -6.58
C THR A 137 -30.89 -11.65 -5.57
N GLY A 138 -30.29 -10.50 -6.02
CA GLY A 138 -29.44 -9.69 -5.13
C GLY A 138 -28.53 -10.65 -4.36
N ALA A 139 -28.01 -11.68 -5.04
CA ALA A 139 -27.31 -12.73 -4.36
C ALA A 139 -26.30 -12.06 -3.45
N GLU A 140 -26.64 -12.01 -2.19
CA GLU A 140 -25.68 -11.86 -1.11
C GLU A 140 -24.64 -12.93 -1.43
N VAL A 141 -23.59 -12.51 -2.14
CA VAL A 141 -22.39 -13.35 -2.22
C VAL A 141 -22.02 -13.47 -0.76
N ASN A 142 -22.27 -14.63 -0.17
CA ASN A 142 -21.87 -14.84 1.20
C ASN A 142 -20.35 -14.76 1.20
N LEU A 143 -19.82 -13.60 1.57
CA LEU A 143 -18.38 -13.33 1.56
C LEU A 143 -17.65 -14.30 2.48
N ASP A 144 -18.38 -14.83 3.48
CA ASP A 144 -17.86 -15.82 4.42
C ASP A 144 -17.51 -17.15 3.74
N ASP A 145 -18.19 -17.53 2.64
CA ASP A 145 -17.84 -18.74 1.88
C ASP A 145 -16.48 -18.66 1.20
N ARG A 146 -15.91 -17.46 1.11
CA ARG A 146 -14.57 -17.22 0.58
C ARG A 146 -13.49 -17.26 1.64
N LEU A 147 -13.86 -17.22 2.93
CA LEU A 147 -12.91 -17.26 4.03
C LEU A 147 -12.50 -18.71 4.31
N THR A 148 -11.21 -18.92 4.45
CA THR A 148 -10.68 -20.12 5.07
C THR A 148 -10.60 -19.87 6.57
N PRO A 149 -11.04 -20.80 7.44
CA PRO A 149 -10.85 -20.64 8.89
C PRO A 149 -9.37 -20.36 9.18
N LYS A 150 -9.11 -19.23 9.84
CA LYS A 150 -7.75 -18.79 10.17
C LYS A 150 -7.42 -19.10 11.62
N GLN A 151 -6.14 -19.22 11.91
CA GLN A 151 -5.60 -19.35 13.26
C GLN A 151 -4.47 -18.36 13.42
N ASP A 152 -4.30 -17.83 14.61
CA ASP A 152 -3.26 -16.85 14.92
C ASP A 152 -3.30 -15.60 14.00
N HIS A 153 -4.51 -15.19 13.64
CA HIS A 153 -4.77 -14.08 12.73
C HIS A 153 -5.28 -12.85 13.50
N ILE A 154 -5.35 -11.74 12.82
CA ILE A 154 -5.83 -10.47 13.34
C ILE A 154 -7.22 -10.19 12.79
N ILE A 155 -8.12 -9.69 13.64
CA ILE A 155 -9.41 -9.17 13.23
C ILE A 155 -9.33 -7.66 13.19
N ILE A 156 -9.66 -7.06 12.06
CA ILE A 156 -9.69 -5.61 11.86
C ILE A 156 -11.15 -5.18 11.78
N CYS A 157 -11.55 -4.25 12.65
CA CYS A 157 -12.91 -3.74 12.73
C CYS A 157 -12.99 -2.34 12.16
N GLU A 158 -13.72 -2.13 11.06
CA GLU A 158 -13.95 -0.81 10.46
C GLU A 158 -12.67 0.02 10.32
N TYR A 159 -11.85 -0.31 9.36
CA TYR A 159 -10.71 0.54 9.06
C TYR A 159 -11.14 1.68 8.14
N ARG A 160 -11.21 2.89 8.69
CA ARG A 160 -11.72 4.10 8.02
C ARG A 160 -10.72 4.76 7.07
N ARG A 161 -9.46 4.35 7.14
CA ARG A 161 -8.39 4.80 6.26
C ARG A 161 -8.32 3.91 5.02
N ASP A 162 -7.31 4.09 4.18
CA ASP A 162 -7.12 3.19 3.04
C ASP A 162 -6.83 1.76 3.53
N SER A 163 -7.86 0.92 3.47
CA SER A 163 -7.76 -0.48 3.93
C SER A 163 -6.74 -1.27 3.14
N ALA A 164 -6.59 -1.00 1.84
CA ALA A 164 -5.65 -1.74 0.99
C ALA A 164 -4.20 -1.55 1.46
N VAL A 165 -3.83 -0.33 1.87
CA VAL A 165 -2.48 -0.03 2.38
C VAL A 165 -2.16 -0.85 3.63
N LEU A 166 -3.09 -0.92 4.60
CA LEU A 166 -2.89 -1.74 5.79
C LEU A 166 -2.84 -3.23 5.47
N LEU A 167 -3.77 -3.71 4.65
CA LEU A 167 -3.88 -5.13 4.33
C LEU A 167 -2.70 -5.62 3.49
N ASP A 168 -2.13 -4.78 2.65
CA ASP A 168 -0.90 -5.08 1.92
C ASP A 168 0.30 -5.12 2.87
N GLU A 169 0.44 -4.16 3.80
CA GLU A 169 1.48 -4.17 4.83
C GLU A 169 1.43 -5.45 5.68
N LEU A 170 0.23 -5.84 6.16
CA LEU A 170 0.06 -7.09 6.92
C LEU A 170 0.39 -8.33 6.10
N ARG A 171 0.07 -8.33 4.81
CA ARG A 171 0.39 -9.43 3.89
C ARG A 171 1.90 -9.53 3.63
N GLU A 172 2.59 -8.41 3.49
CA GLU A 172 4.05 -8.37 3.36
C GLU A 172 4.74 -8.91 4.61
N LEU A 173 4.16 -8.69 5.78
CA LEU A 173 4.64 -9.20 7.06
C LEU A 173 4.24 -10.66 7.35
N ASP A 174 3.55 -11.34 6.40
CA ASP A 174 3.00 -12.69 6.56
C ASP A 174 2.04 -12.80 7.76
N ILE A 175 1.33 -11.72 8.07
CA ILE A 175 0.32 -11.65 9.13
C ILE A 175 -1.06 -11.93 8.52
N ASP A 176 -1.67 -13.02 8.96
CA ASP A 176 -3.04 -13.36 8.56
C ASP A 176 -4.07 -12.43 9.20
N TYR A 177 -5.09 -12.03 8.45
CA TYR A 177 -6.11 -11.11 8.94
C TYR A 177 -7.50 -11.42 8.37
N VAL A 178 -8.53 -10.87 9.03
CA VAL A 178 -9.92 -10.76 8.56
C VAL A 178 -10.43 -9.36 8.83
N LEU A 179 -10.85 -8.62 7.81
CA LEU A 179 -11.48 -7.32 7.95
C LEU A 179 -12.99 -7.45 8.06
N ILE A 180 -13.58 -6.87 9.10
CA ILE A 180 -15.03 -6.69 9.28
C ILE A 180 -15.36 -5.27 8.82
N SER A 181 -16.19 -5.12 7.79
CA SER A 181 -16.67 -3.82 7.31
C SER A 181 -18.18 -3.71 7.42
N THR A 182 -18.68 -2.56 7.87
CA THR A 182 -20.12 -2.24 7.91
C THR A 182 -20.65 -1.84 6.54
N SER A 183 -19.78 -1.60 5.55
CA SER A 183 -20.14 -1.38 4.16
C SER A 183 -20.09 -2.67 3.36
N GLU A 184 -21.24 -3.14 2.89
CA GLU A 184 -21.32 -4.33 2.02
C GLU A 184 -20.55 -4.13 0.71
N GLU A 185 -20.59 -2.91 0.16
CA GLU A 185 -19.89 -2.55 -1.08
C GLU A 185 -18.36 -2.64 -0.89
N ASN A 186 -17.85 -2.04 0.18
CA ASN A 186 -16.42 -2.08 0.51
C ASN A 186 -15.93 -3.51 0.79
N ALA A 187 -16.66 -4.28 1.63
CA ALA A 187 -16.32 -5.67 1.92
C ALA A 187 -16.29 -6.53 0.64
N ARG A 188 -17.21 -6.28 -0.29
CA ARG A 188 -17.27 -6.99 -1.57
C ARG A 188 -16.13 -6.61 -2.50
N GLU A 189 -15.81 -5.33 -2.61
CA GLU A 189 -14.70 -4.83 -3.43
C GLU A 189 -13.37 -5.41 -2.95
N LEU A 190 -13.08 -5.32 -1.66
CA LEU A 190 -11.89 -5.90 -1.05
C LEU A 190 -11.83 -7.43 -1.25
N SER A 191 -12.94 -8.14 -1.07
CA SER A 191 -12.99 -9.59 -1.31
C SER A 191 -12.78 -9.95 -2.79
N ASP A 192 -13.29 -9.14 -3.73
CA ASP A 192 -13.08 -9.34 -5.18
C ASP A 192 -11.62 -9.09 -5.58
N ASP A 193 -10.91 -8.23 -4.86
CA ASP A 193 -9.47 -7.97 -5.03
C ASP A 193 -8.58 -8.99 -4.30
N GLY A 194 -9.20 -9.92 -3.58
CA GLY A 194 -8.51 -11.06 -2.97
C GLY A 194 -8.12 -10.85 -1.51
N TYR A 195 -8.62 -9.80 -0.87
CA TYR A 195 -8.45 -9.59 0.57
C TYR A 195 -9.46 -10.42 1.38
N SER A 196 -9.08 -10.76 2.62
CA SER A 196 -9.96 -11.46 3.56
C SER A 196 -10.88 -10.45 4.24
N ALA A 197 -12.06 -10.21 3.67
CA ALA A 197 -13.04 -9.25 4.19
C ALA A 197 -14.42 -9.87 4.29
N ILE A 198 -15.17 -9.50 5.34
CA ILE A 198 -16.57 -9.86 5.57
C ILE A 198 -17.43 -8.62 5.79
N TYR A 199 -18.71 -8.72 5.42
CA TYR A 199 -19.69 -7.70 5.76
C TYR A 199 -20.30 -8.02 7.13
N GLY A 200 -20.30 -7.06 8.05
CA GLY A 200 -20.88 -7.20 9.37
C GLY A 200 -20.65 -5.96 10.23
N SER A 201 -21.34 -5.89 11.36
CA SER A 201 -21.14 -4.84 12.34
C SER A 201 -20.15 -5.31 13.42
N PRO A 202 -19.09 -4.54 13.74
CA PRO A 202 -18.20 -4.87 14.83
C PRO A 202 -18.83 -4.67 16.23
N GLN A 203 -20.07 -4.20 16.28
CA GLN A 203 -20.87 -4.16 17.51
C GLN A 203 -21.69 -5.45 17.70
N ASP A 204 -21.66 -6.35 16.73
CA ASP A 204 -22.43 -7.60 16.73
C ASP A 204 -21.48 -8.80 16.89
N GLY A 205 -21.75 -9.63 17.91
CA GLY A 205 -20.94 -10.82 18.20
C GLY A 205 -20.92 -11.83 17.06
N ASP A 206 -21.95 -11.91 16.23
CA ASP A 206 -22.02 -12.81 15.08
C ASP A 206 -20.90 -12.50 14.04
N ALA A 207 -20.59 -11.24 13.81
CA ALA A 207 -19.50 -10.85 12.92
C ALA A 207 -18.14 -11.37 13.41
N PHE A 208 -17.90 -11.33 14.70
CA PHE A 208 -16.66 -11.84 15.31
C PHE A 208 -16.59 -13.37 15.29
N GLU A 209 -17.72 -14.07 15.49
CA GLU A 209 -17.76 -15.52 15.36
C GLU A 209 -17.40 -15.97 13.94
N ARG A 210 -17.96 -15.30 12.92
CA ARG A 210 -17.64 -15.53 11.50
C ARG A 210 -16.19 -15.20 11.18
N ALA A 211 -15.62 -14.18 11.83
CA ALA A 211 -14.21 -13.83 11.73
C ALA A 211 -13.30 -14.75 12.56
N SER A 212 -13.84 -15.78 13.23
CA SER A 212 -13.08 -16.77 14.04
C SER A 212 -12.33 -16.16 15.24
N ILE A 213 -12.99 -15.27 16.01
CA ILE A 213 -12.40 -14.60 17.19
C ILE A 213 -11.80 -15.58 18.18
N GLY A 214 -12.33 -16.79 18.30
CA GLY A 214 -11.82 -17.82 19.22
C GLY A 214 -10.37 -18.24 18.97
N THR A 215 -9.87 -18.03 17.76
CA THR A 215 -8.49 -18.39 17.33
C THR A 215 -7.67 -17.19 16.87
N ALA A 216 -8.23 -15.98 16.96
CA ALA A 216 -7.52 -14.74 16.62
C ALA A 216 -6.46 -14.40 17.67
N ARG A 217 -5.39 -13.72 17.26
CA ARG A 217 -4.33 -13.22 18.14
C ARG A 217 -4.68 -11.87 18.74
N ALA A 218 -5.15 -10.94 17.91
CA ALA A 218 -5.48 -9.59 18.32
C ALA A 218 -6.69 -9.05 17.54
N VAL A 219 -7.30 -8.01 18.06
CA VAL A 219 -8.35 -7.22 17.40
C VAL A 219 -7.89 -5.78 17.27
N ILE A 220 -7.99 -5.23 16.06
CA ILE A 220 -7.76 -3.81 15.77
C ILE A 220 -9.09 -3.16 15.48
N THR A 221 -9.36 -2.01 16.08
CA THR A 221 -10.59 -1.25 15.83
C THR A 221 -10.30 0.19 15.44
N ASP A 222 -10.87 0.63 14.30
CA ASP A 222 -10.87 2.03 13.81
C ASP A 222 -12.32 2.48 13.54
N ALA A 223 -13.23 2.08 14.42
CA ALA A 223 -14.66 2.31 14.25
C ALA A 223 -15.13 3.71 14.72
N GLY A 224 -14.21 4.62 15.05
CA GLY A 224 -14.52 5.96 15.52
C GLY A 224 -15.37 5.94 16.79
N ASP A 225 -16.51 6.64 16.77
CA ASP A 225 -17.43 6.70 17.92
C ASP A 225 -17.95 5.31 18.34
N ALA A 226 -17.88 4.31 17.46
CA ALA A 226 -18.26 2.95 17.77
C ALA A 226 -17.14 2.12 18.44
N ASN A 227 -15.92 2.64 18.60
CA ASN A 227 -14.81 1.94 19.22
C ASN A 227 -15.15 1.39 20.61
N VAL A 228 -15.76 2.20 21.46
CA VAL A 228 -16.17 1.78 22.82
C VAL A 228 -17.07 0.54 22.77
N ASN A 229 -18.12 0.57 21.93
CA ASN A 229 -19.02 -0.56 21.76
C ASN A 229 -18.32 -1.80 21.18
N THR A 230 -17.44 -1.59 20.24
CA THR A 230 -16.65 -2.66 19.62
C THR A 230 -15.74 -3.34 20.65
N ILE A 231 -15.02 -2.57 21.45
CA ILE A 231 -14.15 -3.09 22.53
C ILE A 231 -14.97 -3.89 23.54
N LEU A 232 -16.09 -3.34 24.00
CA LEU A 232 -16.98 -4.05 24.96
C LEU A 232 -17.52 -5.36 24.37
N THR A 233 -17.84 -5.39 23.08
CA THR A 233 -18.28 -6.61 22.40
C THR A 233 -17.15 -7.64 22.37
N VAL A 234 -15.95 -7.24 21.98
CA VAL A 234 -14.75 -8.10 21.97
C VAL A 234 -14.47 -8.66 23.36
N GLN A 235 -14.44 -7.80 24.38
CA GLN A 235 -14.21 -8.19 25.78
C GLN A 235 -15.28 -9.17 26.31
N SER A 236 -16.52 -9.05 25.84
CA SER A 236 -17.58 -9.99 26.21
C SER A 236 -17.42 -11.39 25.58
N LEU A 237 -16.82 -11.47 24.40
CA LEU A 237 -16.59 -12.72 23.66
C LEU A 237 -15.28 -13.40 24.05
N ARG A 238 -14.23 -12.61 24.22
CA ARG A 238 -12.88 -13.07 24.55
C ARG A 238 -12.10 -12.03 25.37
N PRO A 239 -12.19 -12.08 26.71
CA PRO A 239 -11.62 -11.07 27.60
C PRO A 239 -10.09 -10.99 27.62
N ASP A 240 -9.42 -12.02 27.14
CA ASP A 240 -7.95 -12.17 27.14
C ASP A 240 -7.31 -11.88 25.77
N ILE A 241 -8.08 -11.41 24.79
CA ILE A 241 -7.54 -11.06 23.48
C ILE A 241 -6.97 -9.63 23.53
N GLU A 242 -5.81 -9.45 22.89
CA GLU A 242 -5.21 -8.14 22.70
C GLU A 242 -6.10 -7.24 21.84
N VAL A 243 -6.36 -6.01 22.30
CA VAL A 243 -7.20 -5.03 21.61
C VAL A 243 -6.41 -3.74 21.36
N ILE A 244 -6.20 -3.41 20.09
CA ILE A 244 -5.55 -2.20 19.63
C ILE A 244 -6.62 -1.27 19.06
N ALA A 245 -6.82 -0.11 19.66
CA ALA A 245 -7.77 0.88 19.16
C ALA A 245 -7.05 2.02 18.44
N LEU A 246 -7.66 2.51 17.34
CA LEU A 246 -7.23 3.74 16.69
C LEU A 246 -8.22 4.86 17.02
N THR A 247 -7.69 6.03 17.28
CA THR A 247 -8.50 7.25 17.45
C THR A 247 -7.82 8.43 16.78
N ASP A 248 -8.64 9.34 16.26
CA ASP A 248 -8.19 10.64 15.77
C ASP A 248 -8.42 11.73 16.83
N ASP A 249 -9.05 11.37 17.95
CA ASP A 249 -9.36 12.26 19.09
C ASP A 249 -8.52 11.83 20.30
N SER A 250 -7.57 12.68 20.68
CA SER A 250 -6.69 12.44 21.83
C SER A 250 -7.46 12.35 23.16
N ASP A 251 -8.60 13.05 23.29
CA ASP A 251 -9.42 13.03 24.50
C ASP A 251 -10.08 11.66 24.74
N LEU A 252 -10.25 10.87 23.67
CA LEU A 252 -10.80 9.52 23.78
C LEU A 252 -9.78 8.45 24.18
N ARG A 253 -8.48 8.75 24.17
CA ARG A 253 -7.41 7.78 24.48
C ARG A 253 -7.64 7.09 25.82
N ASP A 254 -7.79 7.87 26.89
CA ASP A 254 -7.97 7.35 28.24
C ASP A 254 -9.28 6.55 28.37
N VAL A 255 -10.34 7.02 27.70
CA VAL A 255 -11.64 6.32 27.67
C VAL A 255 -11.52 4.95 27.00
N LEU A 256 -10.79 4.84 25.91
CA LEU A 256 -10.60 3.57 25.20
C LEU A 256 -9.74 2.59 26.00
N LEU A 257 -8.69 3.08 26.68
CA LEU A 257 -7.89 2.27 27.62
C LEU A 257 -8.74 1.79 28.81
N GLU A 258 -9.54 2.66 29.42
CA GLU A 258 -10.46 2.29 30.51
C GLU A 258 -11.56 1.32 30.05
N THR A 259 -11.94 1.36 28.78
CA THR A 259 -12.92 0.45 28.19
C THR A 259 -12.35 -0.96 27.98
N GLY A 260 -11.02 -1.11 27.95
CA GLY A 260 -10.35 -2.40 27.82
C GLY A 260 -9.54 -2.56 26.53
N ALA A 261 -9.14 -1.47 25.88
CA ALA A 261 -8.08 -1.52 24.89
C ALA A 261 -6.72 -1.69 25.60
N ASP A 262 -5.86 -2.58 25.09
CA ASP A 262 -4.51 -2.76 25.57
C ASP A 262 -3.60 -1.64 25.08
N SER A 263 -3.85 -1.16 23.84
CA SER A 263 -3.12 -0.07 23.23
C SER A 263 -4.05 0.85 22.44
N VAL A 264 -3.73 2.15 22.43
CA VAL A 264 -4.46 3.16 21.66
C VAL A 264 -3.47 3.94 20.80
N LEU A 265 -3.66 3.87 19.50
CA LEU A 265 -2.83 4.53 18.50
C LEU A 265 -3.52 5.79 17.98
N SER A 266 -2.78 6.90 17.92
CA SER A 266 -3.24 8.19 17.40
C SER A 266 -2.37 8.61 16.20
N PRO A 267 -2.68 8.17 14.97
CA PRO A 267 -1.87 8.50 13.80
C PRO A 267 -1.78 10.00 13.52
N HIS A 268 -2.85 10.76 13.78
CA HIS A 268 -2.86 12.20 13.60
C HIS A 268 -1.93 12.92 14.58
N GLU A 269 -1.81 12.43 15.81
CA GLU A 269 -0.85 12.94 16.79
C GLU A 269 0.59 12.75 16.30
N VAL A 270 0.92 11.53 15.81
CA VAL A 270 2.24 11.22 15.25
C VAL A 270 2.54 12.10 14.01
N LEU A 271 1.55 12.30 13.13
CA LEU A 271 1.71 13.16 11.96
C LEU A 271 1.96 14.62 12.34
N GLY A 272 1.17 15.16 13.27
CA GLY A 272 1.33 16.53 13.77
C GLY A 272 2.70 16.75 14.40
N HIS A 273 3.14 15.78 15.22
CA HIS A 273 4.44 15.80 15.85
C HIS A 273 5.57 15.83 14.82
N ARG A 274 5.55 14.92 13.85
CA ARG A 274 6.57 14.83 12.80
C ARG A 274 6.61 16.04 11.88
N LEU A 275 5.47 16.59 11.48
CA LEU A 275 5.43 17.81 10.66
C LEU A 275 6.00 19.00 11.42
N ALA A 276 5.65 19.12 12.71
CA ALA A 276 6.16 20.19 13.57
C ALA A 276 7.66 20.06 13.82
N GLU A 277 8.13 18.87 14.22
CA GLU A 277 9.57 18.61 14.42
C GLU A 277 10.37 18.98 13.17
N LYS A 278 9.87 18.56 11.99
CA LYS A 278 10.53 18.87 10.73
C LYS A 278 10.57 20.37 10.46
N ALA A 279 9.46 21.08 10.66
CA ALA A 279 9.42 22.53 10.50
C ALA A 279 10.36 23.23 11.50
N VAL A 280 10.34 22.83 12.78
CA VAL A 280 11.21 23.40 13.83
C VAL A 280 12.69 23.15 13.54
N THR A 281 13.03 21.95 13.05
CA THR A 281 14.40 21.58 12.69
C THR A 281 14.97 22.49 11.60
N SER A 282 14.12 22.96 10.69
CA SER A 282 14.53 23.90 9.64
C SER A 282 14.93 25.27 10.20
N PHE A 283 14.53 25.59 11.43
CA PHE A 283 14.90 26.81 12.16
C PHE A 283 16.07 26.59 13.13
N SER A 284 16.29 25.35 13.57
CA SER A 284 17.43 25.01 14.44
C SER A 284 18.62 24.53 13.62
N SER A 285 19.82 24.69 14.18
CA SER A 285 21.03 24.13 13.57
C SER A 285 21.22 22.65 13.88
N ASP A 286 20.38 22.09 14.73
CA ASP A 286 20.54 20.73 15.23
C ASP A 286 19.86 19.71 14.29
N LEU A 287 20.57 18.64 13.97
CA LEU A 287 20.05 17.47 13.27
C LEU A 287 19.18 16.68 14.26
N THR A 288 17.87 16.85 14.20
CA THR A 288 16.94 16.24 15.15
C THR A 288 16.38 14.88 14.69
N ASP A 289 16.50 14.55 13.42
CA ASP A 289 16.02 13.27 12.84
C ASP A 289 17.20 12.33 12.57
N THR A 290 18.14 12.18 13.51
CA THR A 290 19.20 11.20 13.39
C THR A 290 18.78 9.87 14.02
N ILE A 291 19.00 8.79 13.29
CA ILE A 291 18.87 7.44 13.80
C ILE A 291 20.26 7.01 14.28
N ASP A 292 20.43 6.88 15.59
CA ASP A 292 21.66 6.36 16.18
C ASP A 292 21.76 4.86 15.89
N LEU A 293 22.78 4.47 15.12
CA LEU A 293 23.08 3.07 14.83
C LEU A 293 24.07 2.46 15.85
N GLY A 294 24.43 3.22 16.86
CA GLY A 294 25.43 2.87 17.88
C GLY A 294 26.85 3.24 17.45
N SER A 295 27.74 3.44 18.46
CA SER A 295 29.17 3.74 18.28
C SER A 295 29.46 4.95 17.40
N ASP A 296 28.80 6.07 17.66
CA ASP A 296 29.00 7.39 17.02
C ASP A 296 28.61 7.46 15.52
N ILE A 297 27.85 6.48 14.99
CA ILE A 297 27.31 6.55 13.62
C ILE A 297 25.82 6.79 13.65
N GLU A 298 25.44 7.84 12.97
CA GLU A 298 24.05 8.25 12.81
C GLU A 298 23.65 8.22 11.33
N VAL A 299 22.36 8.13 11.09
CA VAL A 299 21.76 8.29 9.76
C VAL A 299 20.76 9.44 9.83
N ALA A 300 20.80 10.30 8.84
CA ALA A 300 19.91 11.45 8.73
C ALA A 300 19.28 11.56 7.34
N GLU A 301 18.02 12.02 7.31
CA GLU A 301 17.34 12.46 6.11
C GLU A 301 17.57 13.96 5.93
N THR A 302 18.19 14.35 4.83
CA THR A 302 18.58 15.75 4.58
C THR A 302 17.98 16.23 3.26
N PRO A 303 16.96 17.09 3.28
CA PRO A 303 16.38 17.66 2.06
C PRO A 303 17.35 18.66 1.42
N VAL A 304 17.44 18.61 0.09
CA VAL A 304 18.25 19.54 -0.69
C VAL A 304 17.41 20.75 -1.07
N HIS A 305 17.73 21.90 -0.50
CA HIS A 305 17.05 23.16 -0.82
C HIS A 305 17.27 23.59 -2.28
N GLN A 306 16.31 24.32 -2.84
CA GLN A 306 16.38 24.79 -4.24
C GLN A 306 17.62 25.66 -4.54
N GLU A 307 18.10 26.42 -3.56
CA GLU A 307 19.27 27.28 -3.67
C GLU A 307 20.59 26.58 -3.26
N SER A 308 20.54 25.27 -2.94
CA SER A 308 21.72 24.49 -2.59
C SER A 308 22.69 24.40 -3.76
N GLN A 309 23.98 24.40 -3.46
CA GLN A 309 25.06 24.17 -4.45
C GLN A 309 24.98 22.77 -5.09
N LEU A 310 24.29 21.83 -4.46
CA LEU A 310 24.14 20.48 -4.96
C LEU A 310 23.11 20.35 -6.09
N VAL A 311 22.20 21.31 -6.21
CA VAL A 311 21.15 21.27 -7.26
C VAL A 311 21.78 21.31 -8.64
N GLY A 312 21.43 20.34 -9.47
CA GLY A 312 21.98 20.18 -10.83
C GLY A 312 23.27 19.36 -10.90
N THR A 313 23.87 18.98 -9.74
CA THR A 313 25.04 18.08 -9.72
C THR A 313 24.60 16.61 -9.74
N ARG A 314 25.46 15.72 -10.23
CA ARG A 314 25.22 14.27 -10.09
C ARG A 314 25.71 13.82 -8.72
N ILE A 315 25.11 12.75 -8.20
CA ILE A 315 25.48 12.21 -6.88
C ILE A 315 26.98 11.92 -6.81
N ARG A 316 27.57 11.28 -7.82
CA ARG A 316 29.01 11.00 -7.88
C ARG A 316 29.89 12.24 -7.95
N ASP A 317 29.38 13.37 -8.44
CA ASP A 317 30.10 14.63 -8.63
C ASP A 317 29.83 15.60 -7.46
N SER A 318 29.07 15.18 -6.44
CA SER A 318 28.66 16.03 -5.31
C SER A 318 29.82 16.35 -4.33
N GLU A 319 30.86 15.53 -4.35
CA GLU A 319 32.02 15.63 -3.43
C GLU A 319 31.64 15.60 -1.93
N ILE A 320 30.39 15.15 -1.60
CA ILE A 320 29.87 15.14 -0.23
C ILE A 320 30.81 14.34 0.67
N ARG A 321 31.17 13.13 0.25
CA ARG A 321 32.02 12.24 1.03
C ARG A 321 33.41 12.80 1.29
N GLU A 322 34.03 13.40 0.26
CA GLU A 322 35.34 13.96 0.33
C GLU A 322 35.41 15.21 1.23
N ARG A 323 34.30 15.93 1.29
CA ARG A 323 34.22 17.21 2.01
C ARG A 323 33.73 17.05 3.44
N THR A 324 32.73 16.19 3.68
CA THR A 324 32.09 16.08 4.99
C THR A 324 32.42 14.76 5.70
N GLY A 325 32.90 13.75 4.97
CA GLY A 325 33.04 12.39 5.51
C GLY A 325 31.73 11.57 5.54
N ALA A 326 30.57 12.19 5.30
CA ALA A 326 29.30 11.50 5.28
C ALA A 326 29.09 10.72 3.97
N ASN A 327 28.37 9.60 4.03
CA ASN A 327 28.06 8.78 2.87
C ASN A 327 26.59 8.94 2.50
N ILE A 328 26.29 9.14 1.19
CA ILE A 328 24.92 9.05 0.68
C ILE A 328 24.60 7.57 0.53
N ILE A 329 23.67 7.07 1.33
CA ILE A 329 23.23 5.67 1.31
C ILE A 329 21.95 5.48 0.49
N GLY A 330 21.13 6.52 0.35
CA GLY A 330 19.91 6.52 -0.46
C GLY A 330 19.53 7.93 -0.89
N VAL A 331 18.58 8.03 -1.79
CA VAL A 331 17.98 9.31 -2.21
C VAL A 331 16.50 9.12 -2.55
N TRP A 332 15.67 10.09 -2.19
CA TRP A 332 14.34 10.22 -2.74
C TRP A 332 14.34 11.25 -3.86
N ILE A 333 14.00 10.80 -5.05
CA ILE A 333 13.84 11.66 -6.22
C ILE A 333 12.40 11.51 -6.71
N ASP A 334 11.66 12.62 -6.77
CA ASP A 334 10.24 12.63 -7.16
C ASP A 334 9.35 11.67 -6.32
N GLY A 335 9.73 11.43 -5.06
CA GLY A 335 9.03 10.54 -4.13
C GLY A 335 9.32 9.05 -4.31
N GLU A 336 10.29 8.69 -5.16
CA GLU A 336 10.78 7.32 -5.31
C GLU A 336 12.12 7.17 -4.61
N LEU A 337 12.19 6.20 -3.69
CA LEU A 337 13.43 5.84 -3.02
C LEU A 337 14.33 5.06 -3.97
N GLN A 338 15.56 5.53 -4.13
CA GLN A 338 16.64 4.81 -4.78
C GLN A 338 17.67 4.39 -3.73
N LEU A 339 17.75 3.11 -3.46
CA LEU A 339 18.67 2.51 -2.49
C LEU A 339 19.37 1.30 -3.12
N PRO A 340 20.68 1.34 -3.40
CA PRO A 340 21.55 2.51 -3.35
C PRO A 340 21.19 3.57 -4.41
N PRO A 341 21.62 4.81 -4.23
CA PRO A 341 21.38 5.86 -5.19
C PRO A 341 22.14 5.58 -6.50
N ASP A 342 21.51 5.88 -7.65
CA ASP A 342 22.23 5.88 -8.93
C ASP A 342 23.30 6.98 -8.91
N PRO A 343 24.59 6.65 -9.07
CA PRO A 343 25.67 7.65 -9.07
C PRO A 343 25.50 8.73 -10.16
N ASP A 344 24.78 8.41 -11.24
CA ASP A 344 24.49 9.34 -12.35
C ASP A 344 23.20 10.15 -12.13
N ALA A 345 22.42 9.85 -11.09
CA ALA A 345 21.23 10.62 -10.76
C ALA A 345 21.59 12.07 -10.47
N VAL A 346 20.78 12.98 -11.01
CA VAL A 346 20.97 14.43 -10.82
C VAL A 346 20.16 14.87 -9.61
N ILE A 347 20.83 15.49 -8.67
CA ILE A 347 20.21 16.10 -7.48
C ILE A 347 19.35 17.26 -7.96
N ARG A 348 18.08 17.22 -7.64
CA ARG A 348 17.08 18.23 -7.99
C ARG A 348 16.65 18.98 -6.74
N PRO A 349 16.00 20.13 -6.86
CA PRO A 349 15.22 20.68 -5.77
C PRO A 349 14.26 19.60 -5.21
N ASN A 350 14.11 19.54 -3.90
CA ASN A 350 13.26 18.55 -3.20
C ASN A 350 13.77 17.09 -3.29
N THR A 351 15.01 16.86 -3.71
CA THR A 351 15.69 15.59 -3.47
C THR A 351 15.99 15.47 -1.98
N VAL A 352 15.58 14.37 -1.34
CA VAL A 352 15.99 14.09 0.04
C VAL A 352 17.14 13.11 0.00
N LEU A 353 18.26 13.47 0.60
CA LEU A 353 19.43 12.61 0.74
C LEU A 353 19.32 11.82 2.03
N LEU A 354 19.48 10.51 1.95
CA LEU A 354 19.72 9.66 3.12
C LEU A 354 21.22 9.52 3.29
N VAL A 355 21.72 10.06 4.38
CA VAL A 355 23.17 10.14 4.64
C VAL A 355 23.52 9.41 5.93
N SER A 356 24.68 8.79 5.98
CA SER A 356 25.23 8.16 7.18
C SER A 356 26.64 8.70 7.46
N GLY A 357 26.95 8.90 8.73
CA GLY A 357 28.26 9.40 9.16
C GLY A 357 28.34 9.58 10.66
N GLU A 358 29.48 10.07 11.13
CA GLU A 358 29.63 10.59 12.49
C GLU A 358 28.80 11.88 12.63
N HIS A 359 28.40 12.23 13.84
CA HIS A 359 27.58 13.41 14.12
C HIS A 359 28.11 14.67 13.45
N ASP A 360 29.40 14.96 13.60
CA ASP A 360 30.06 16.13 13.00
C ASP A 360 29.98 16.13 11.46
N ALA A 361 30.05 14.94 10.83
CA ALA A 361 29.95 14.80 9.38
C ALA A 361 28.51 15.06 8.88
N LEU A 362 27.52 14.67 9.66
CA LEU A 362 26.12 14.94 9.35
C LEU A 362 25.76 16.42 9.57
N GLU A 363 26.34 17.06 10.58
CA GLU A 363 26.19 18.49 10.79
C GLU A 363 26.78 19.29 9.62
N GLU A 364 27.99 18.92 9.16
CA GLU A 364 28.65 19.57 8.02
C GLU A 364 27.86 19.40 6.71
N ILE A 365 27.25 18.23 6.44
CA ILE A 365 26.41 18.05 5.27
C ILE A 365 25.13 18.87 5.36
N SER A 366 24.55 19.01 6.56
CA SER A 366 23.38 19.86 6.78
C SER A 366 23.68 21.32 6.38
N GLU A 367 24.84 21.85 6.73
CA GLU A 367 25.25 23.18 6.28
C GLU A 367 25.47 23.26 4.75
N PHE A 368 25.92 22.16 4.14
CA PHE A 368 26.23 22.10 2.72
C PHE A 368 24.98 22.05 1.81
N VAL A 369 23.89 21.46 2.27
CA VAL A 369 22.61 21.39 1.53
C VAL A 369 21.77 22.65 1.71
N ARG A 370 22.09 23.51 2.68
CA ARG A 370 21.40 24.77 2.95
C ARG A 370 21.60 25.79 1.82
N PRO A 371 20.70 26.76 1.70
CA PRO A 371 20.85 27.85 0.74
C PRO A 371 22.10 28.69 1.04
N THR A 372 22.85 29.09 0.01
CA THR A 372 24.06 29.90 0.10
C THR A 372 23.82 31.34 0.60
N ARG A 373 22.59 31.79 0.61
CA ARG A 373 22.17 33.08 1.18
C ARG A 373 21.82 32.90 2.65
N SER A 374 22.43 33.77 3.48
CA SER A 374 22.13 33.87 4.90
C SER A 374 20.62 33.70 5.15
N VAL A 375 20.31 32.70 5.98
CA VAL A 375 19.00 32.50 6.57
C VAL A 375 18.44 33.89 6.90
N ARG A 376 17.43 34.36 6.15
CA ARG A 376 16.54 35.36 6.69
C ARG A 376 16.05 34.74 7.97
N GLN A 377 16.21 35.40 9.10
CA GLN A 377 15.54 35.01 10.32
C GLN A 377 14.05 35.11 10.04
N HIS A 378 13.47 34.04 9.49
CA HIS A 378 12.04 33.88 9.37
C HIS A 378 11.63 33.37 10.75
N GLU A 379 10.98 34.23 11.51
CA GLU A 379 10.58 33.94 12.88
C GLU A 379 9.19 33.30 12.95
N GLN A 380 8.60 32.87 11.79
CA GLN A 380 7.20 32.52 11.71
C GLN A 380 6.96 31.27 10.88
N ILE A 381 6.07 30.39 11.37
CA ILE A 381 5.51 29.23 10.65
C ILE A 381 4.02 29.47 10.40
N ILE A 382 3.54 29.18 9.19
CA ILE A 382 2.12 29.20 8.86
C ILE A 382 1.54 27.79 9.04
N LEU A 383 0.41 27.70 9.72
CA LEU A 383 -0.37 26.48 9.90
C LEU A 383 -1.67 26.59 9.12
N ALA A 384 -1.79 25.86 8.03
CA ALA A 384 -3.00 25.80 7.20
C ALA A 384 -3.80 24.54 7.53
N GLY A 385 -4.91 24.71 8.23
CA GLY A 385 -5.75 23.67 8.80
C GLY A 385 -5.44 23.44 10.29
N MET A 386 -6.47 23.59 11.12
CA MET A 386 -6.41 23.41 12.57
C MET A 386 -7.21 22.17 13.02
N CYS A 387 -7.24 21.13 12.15
CA CYS A 387 -7.65 19.80 12.56
C CYS A 387 -6.64 19.24 13.59
N GLU A 388 -6.88 18.05 14.13
CA GLU A 388 -6.01 17.44 15.17
C GLU A 388 -4.51 17.49 14.82
N VAL A 389 -4.13 17.15 13.59
CA VAL A 389 -2.74 17.26 13.11
C VAL A 389 -2.21 18.69 13.24
N GLY A 390 -3.02 19.69 12.86
CA GLY A 390 -2.65 21.10 12.93
C GLY A 390 -2.57 21.61 14.38
N GLN A 391 -3.45 21.17 15.26
CA GLN A 391 -3.43 21.53 16.68
C GLN A 391 -2.20 20.97 17.38
N VAL A 392 -1.86 19.71 17.13
CA VAL A 392 -0.63 19.10 17.65
C VAL A 392 0.60 19.82 17.13
N ALA A 393 0.65 20.09 15.82
CA ALA A 393 1.75 20.82 15.24
C ALA A 393 1.89 22.24 15.84
N HIS A 394 0.77 22.94 16.03
CA HIS A 394 0.75 24.27 16.64
C HIS A 394 1.29 24.25 18.08
N SER A 395 0.93 23.25 18.88
CA SER A 395 1.42 23.12 20.26
C SER A 395 2.95 23.01 20.28
N ILE A 396 3.50 22.10 19.47
CA ILE A 396 4.94 21.82 19.43
C ILE A 396 5.74 23.01 18.91
N VAL A 397 5.27 23.65 17.82
CA VAL A 397 5.92 24.85 17.27
C VAL A 397 5.91 25.99 18.29
N SER A 398 4.79 26.16 19.00
CA SER A 398 4.65 27.19 20.04
C SER A 398 5.54 26.89 21.25
N GLU A 399 5.68 25.64 21.68
CA GLU A 399 6.60 25.21 22.74
C GLU A 399 8.07 25.45 22.37
N ALA A 400 8.40 25.33 21.07
CA ALA A 400 9.73 25.69 20.55
C ALA A 400 9.98 27.21 20.51
N GLY A 401 8.99 28.03 20.84
CA GLY A 401 9.10 29.50 20.88
C GLY A 401 9.10 30.17 19.50
N ILE A 402 8.57 29.50 18.48
CA ILE A 402 8.46 30.01 17.11
C ILE A 402 7.06 30.63 16.93
N ASP A 403 7.00 31.84 16.36
CA ASP A 403 5.74 32.51 16.09
C ASP A 403 4.94 31.74 15.02
N THR A 404 3.64 31.61 15.24
CA THR A 404 2.73 30.90 14.31
C THR A 404 1.64 31.83 13.80
N VAL A 405 1.21 31.60 12.55
CA VAL A 405 -0.05 32.15 12.01
C VAL A 405 -0.93 31.00 11.55
N THR A 406 -2.09 30.90 12.16
CA THR A 406 -3.05 29.81 11.93
C THR A 406 -4.14 30.22 10.96
N ILE A 407 -4.46 29.34 10.00
CA ILE A 407 -5.51 29.53 9.00
C ILE A 407 -6.46 28.33 9.05
N ASP A 408 -7.74 28.56 9.23
CA ASP A 408 -8.77 27.53 9.09
C ASP A 408 -10.06 28.12 8.53
N ILE A 409 -10.91 27.29 7.92
CA ILE A 409 -12.23 27.71 7.45
C ILE A 409 -13.22 27.90 8.60
N ASP A 410 -12.99 27.20 9.71
CA ASP A 410 -13.81 27.21 10.91
C ASP A 410 -13.06 27.89 12.07
N ASP A 411 -13.81 28.64 12.89
CA ASP A 411 -13.27 29.25 14.11
C ASP A 411 -13.31 28.25 15.27
N HIS A 412 -12.21 27.56 15.49
CA HIS A 412 -12.04 26.62 16.62
C HIS A 412 -11.58 27.30 17.93
N GLY A 413 -11.61 28.65 17.97
CA GLY A 413 -11.19 29.41 19.14
C GLY A 413 -9.68 29.52 19.27
N GLY A 414 -9.08 30.43 18.49
CA GLY A 414 -7.63 30.67 18.46
C GLY A 414 -7.03 30.65 17.06
N VAL A 415 -7.88 30.59 16.03
CA VAL A 415 -7.47 30.73 14.63
C VAL A 415 -7.26 32.21 14.30
N ASP A 416 -6.08 32.57 13.80
CA ASP A 416 -5.75 33.96 13.47
C ASP A 416 -6.49 34.46 12.23
N ILE A 417 -6.63 33.59 11.21
CA ILE A 417 -7.29 33.91 9.95
C ILE A 417 -8.35 32.85 9.65
N VAL A 418 -9.61 33.20 9.84
CA VAL A 418 -10.75 32.32 9.52
C VAL A 418 -11.09 32.47 8.03
N ALA A 419 -10.47 31.64 7.19
CA ALA A 419 -10.61 31.70 5.74
C ALA A 419 -10.08 30.42 5.06
N ASP A 420 -10.38 30.27 3.75
CA ASP A 420 -9.86 29.17 2.94
C ASP A 420 -8.37 29.40 2.57
N ALA A 421 -7.51 28.50 3.03
CA ALA A 421 -6.07 28.49 2.74
C ALA A 421 -5.76 28.28 1.24
N GLY A 422 -6.69 27.75 0.45
CA GLY A 422 -6.63 27.67 -1.01
C GLY A 422 -6.77 29.02 -1.72
N SER A 423 -6.69 30.14 -0.99
CA SER A 423 -6.77 31.49 -1.53
C SER A 423 -5.42 32.21 -1.48
N LYS A 424 -4.92 32.65 -2.65
CA LYS A 424 -3.69 33.43 -2.76
C LYS A 424 -3.68 34.66 -1.82
N LYS A 425 -4.82 35.33 -1.70
CA LYS A 425 -4.97 36.53 -0.85
C LYS A 425 -4.82 36.17 0.63
N VAL A 426 -5.35 35.04 1.05
CA VAL A 426 -5.28 34.57 2.44
C VAL A 426 -3.83 34.21 2.80
N LEU A 427 -3.11 33.48 1.94
CA LEU A 427 -1.70 33.18 2.16
C LEU A 427 -0.82 34.44 2.22
N GLN A 428 -1.13 35.46 1.40
CA GLN A 428 -0.43 36.76 1.47
C GLN A 428 -0.76 37.51 2.77
N GLU A 429 -2.00 37.46 3.23
CA GLU A 429 -2.44 38.05 4.51
C GLU A 429 -1.77 37.36 5.69
N ALA A 430 -1.57 36.04 5.60
CA ALA A 430 -0.80 35.26 6.57
C ALA A 430 0.71 35.55 6.55
N GLY A 431 1.20 36.33 5.60
CA GLY A 431 2.59 36.72 5.51
C GLY A 431 3.53 35.67 4.92
N ILE A 432 3.05 34.85 3.96
CA ILE A 432 3.80 33.75 3.37
C ILE A 432 5.19 34.14 2.84
N GLU A 433 5.34 35.35 2.32
CA GLU A 433 6.62 35.86 1.80
C GLU A 433 7.69 36.10 2.92
N ASN A 434 7.27 36.05 4.18
CA ASN A 434 8.13 36.23 5.36
C ASN A 434 8.13 34.99 6.27
N ALA A 435 7.39 33.97 5.95
CA ALA A 435 7.38 32.71 6.70
C ALA A 435 8.53 31.80 6.28
N GLY A 436 9.10 31.06 7.21
CA GLY A 436 10.15 30.09 6.92
C GLY A 436 9.56 28.77 6.44
N ALA A 437 8.39 28.37 6.98
CA ALA A 437 7.70 27.15 6.61
C ALA A 437 6.18 27.33 6.62
N ILE A 438 5.51 26.47 5.88
CA ILE A 438 4.07 26.28 5.95
C ILE A 438 3.76 24.78 6.19
N ILE A 439 3.00 24.48 7.24
CA ILE A 439 2.47 23.16 7.52
C ILE A 439 1.03 23.13 7.00
N ILE A 440 0.75 22.23 6.06
CA ILE A 440 -0.56 22.06 5.44
C ILE A 440 -1.18 20.78 5.98
N SER A 441 -2.16 20.91 6.87
CA SER A 441 -2.87 19.82 7.54
C SER A 441 -4.36 19.75 7.19
N LEU A 442 -4.72 20.18 5.97
CA LEU A 442 -6.09 20.16 5.49
C LEU A 442 -6.63 18.74 5.31
N PRO A 443 -7.93 18.48 5.60
CA PRO A 443 -8.51 17.14 5.46
C PRO A 443 -8.69 16.69 4.01
N ASP A 444 -8.85 17.64 3.07
CA ASP A 444 -9.02 17.37 1.63
C ASP A 444 -7.70 17.48 0.88
N ASP A 445 -7.30 16.42 0.18
CA ASP A 445 -6.03 16.37 -0.56
C ASP A 445 -6.00 17.37 -1.73
N SER A 446 -7.15 17.67 -2.34
CA SER A 446 -7.21 18.65 -3.44
C SER A 446 -6.95 20.05 -2.92
N ALA A 447 -7.47 20.38 -1.74
CA ALA A 447 -7.21 21.65 -1.05
C ALA A 447 -5.74 21.73 -0.63
N SER A 448 -5.17 20.64 -0.09
CA SER A 448 -3.75 20.55 0.27
C SER A 448 -2.83 20.77 -0.94
N LEU A 449 -3.12 20.11 -2.07
CA LEU A 449 -2.38 20.29 -3.32
C LEU A 449 -2.48 21.72 -3.87
N LEU A 450 -3.68 22.31 -3.86
CA LEU A 450 -3.87 23.69 -4.30
C LEU A 450 -3.08 24.67 -3.43
N THR A 451 -3.17 24.51 -2.11
CA THR A 451 -2.44 25.36 -1.16
C THR A 451 -0.93 25.23 -1.35
N THR A 452 -0.44 23.99 -1.57
CA THR A 452 0.98 23.70 -1.89
C THR A 452 1.45 24.45 -3.14
N VAL A 453 0.69 24.38 -4.25
CA VAL A 453 1.04 25.08 -5.50
C VAL A 453 1.04 26.59 -5.30
N LEU A 454 0.05 27.13 -4.58
CA LEU A 454 -0.05 28.56 -4.31
C LEU A 454 1.10 29.04 -3.41
N ALA A 455 1.39 28.29 -2.35
CA ALA A 455 2.50 28.60 -1.44
C ALA A 455 3.82 28.67 -2.21
N ARG A 456 4.15 27.63 -2.99
CA ARG A 456 5.36 27.59 -3.81
C ARG A 456 5.42 28.69 -4.86
N SER A 457 4.28 29.10 -5.43
CA SER A 457 4.22 30.19 -6.41
C SER A 457 4.40 31.57 -5.79
N LEU A 458 4.04 31.74 -4.51
CA LEU A 458 4.18 33.01 -3.77
C LEU A 458 5.57 33.18 -3.20
N ASP A 459 6.12 32.14 -2.62
CA ASP A 459 7.51 32.09 -2.18
C ASP A 459 8.17 30.78 -2.67
N PRO A 460 9.06 30.85 -3.66
CA PRO A 460 9.78 29.68 -4.14
C PRO A 460 10.70 29.05 -3.09
N SER A 461 11.05 29.76 -2.02
CA SER A 461 12.03 29.31 -1.01
C SER A 461 11.38 28.82 0.29
N ILE A 462 10.06 28.99 0.46
CA ILE A 462 9.36 28.52 1.67
C ILE A 462 9.41 27.00 1.77
N GLU A 463 9.64 26.47 2.96
CA GLU A 463 9.51 25.04 3.21
C GLU A 463 8.04 24.64 3.32
N ILE A 464 7.62 23.66 2.55
CA ILE A 464 6.23 23.20 2.49
C ILE A 464 6.12 21.77 2.99
N LEU A 465 5.51 21.61 4.15
CA LEU A 465 5.25 20.32 4.77
C LEU A 465 3.75 20.04 4.70
N THR A 466 3.37 18.85 4.26
CA THR A 466 1.95 18.53 4.11
C THR A 466 1.63 17.09 4.47
N ARG A 467 0.41 16.86 4.93
CA ARG A 467 -0.16 15.52 5.00
C ARG A 467 -1.03 15.23 3.79
N VAL A 468 -1.20 13.96 3.48
CA VAL A 468 -2.16 13.47 2.48
C VAL A 468 -2.94 12.28 3.05
N SER A 469 -4.21 12.20 2.67
CA SER A 469 -5.13 11.13 3.08
C SER A 469 -5.13 9.96 2.10
N ASP A 470 -4.71 10.20 0.84
CA ASP A 470 -4.57 9.20 -0.21
C ASP A 470 -3.07 8.97 -0.48
N THR A 471 -2.66 7.70 -0.52
CA THR A 471 -1.26 7.34 -0.79
C THR A 471 -0.79 7.83 -2.17
N ASP A 472 -1.66 7.81 -3.18
CA ASP A 472 -1.37 8.32 -4.52
C ASP A 472 -1.20 9.83 -4.56
N ALA A 473 -1.74 10.57 -3.59
CA ALA A 473 -1.58 12.00 -3.46
C ALA A 473 -0.15 12.41 -3.05
N THR A 474 0.63 11.50 -2.44
CA THR A 474 2.03 11.77 -2.06
C THR A 474 2.87 12.23 -3.25
N LYS A 475 2.85 11.47 -4.35
CA LYS A 475 3.61 11.84 -5.57
C LYS A 475 3.10 13.15 -6.18
N LYS A 476 1.80 13.43 -6.07
CA LYS A 476 1.21 14.67 -6.57
C LYS A 476 1.63 15.88 -5.73
N ALA A 477 1.66 15.73 -4.40
CA ALA A 477 2.08 16.79 -3.48
C ALA A 477 3.56 17.18 -3.68
N LEU A 478 4.46 16.21 -3.83
CA LEU A 478 5.86 16.45 -4.16
C LEU A 478 6.01 17.18 -5.51
N ARG A 479 5.26 16.77 -6.54
CA ARG A 479 5.24 17.46 -7.84
C ARG A 479 4.64 18.87 -7.76
N ALA A 480 3.70 19.10 -6.86
CA ALA A 480 3.11 20.41 -6.60
C ALA A 480 4.10 21.36 -5.91
N GLY A 481 5.19 20.83 -5.36
CA GLY A 481 6.26 21.61 -4.73
C GLY A 481 6.35 21.44 -3.21
N ALA A 482 5.71 20.44 -2.62
CA ALA A 482 5.93 20.10 -1.22
C ALA A 482 7.37 19.57 -1.02
N ASP A 483 8.01 19.94 0.08
CA ASP A 483 9.34 19.48 0.46
C ASP A 483 9.25 18.21 1.32
N TYR A 484 8.19 18.09 2.13
CA TYR A 484 7.95 16.95 2.99
C TYR A 484 6.47 16.55 2.96
N VAL A 485 6.20 15.25 2.76
CA VAL A 485 4.83 14.73 2.64
C VAL A 485 4.66 13.49 3.50
N LEU A 486 3.69 13.51 4.39
CA LEU A 486 3.30 12.34 5.19
C LEU A 486 1.96 11.78 4.74
N SER A 487 1.91 10.46 4.50
CA SER A 487 0.69 9.74 4.15
C SER A 487 0.04 9.16 5.40
N VAL A 488 -1.18 9.62 5.72
CA VAL A 488 -1.95 9.12 6.86
C VAL A 488 -2.13 7.60 6.82
N PRO A 489 -2.53 6.97 5.69
CA PRO A 489 -2.67 5.52 5.62
C PRO A 489 -1.37 4.77 5.90
N ARG A 490 -0.25 5.24 5.34
CA ARG A 490 1.05 4.57 5.54
C ARG A 490 1.55 4.66 6.98
N VAL A 491 1.45 5.84 7.59
CA VAL A 491 1.85 6.02 9.00
C VAL A 491 0.99 5.14 9.89
N SER A 492 -0.33 5.10 9.67
CA SER A 492 -1.25 4.27 10.43
C SER A 492 -0.96 2.78 10.29
N ALA A 493 -0.73 2.29 9.06
CA ALA A 493 -0.43 0.89 8.79
C ALA A 493 0.87 0.45 9.50
N ARG A 494 1.90 1.27 9.46
CA ARG A 494 3.18 0.99 10.13
C ARG A 494 3.08 1.02 11.64
N MET A 495 2.32 1.97 12.21
CA MET A 495 2.08 2.00 13.66
C MET A 495 1.40 0.70 14.13
N ILE A 496 0.41 0.23 13.38
CA ILE A 496 -0.27 -1.04 13.65
C ILE A 496 0.71 -2.22 13.52
N ALA A 497 1.47 -2.27 12.43
CA ALA A 497 2.44 -3.34 12.18
C ALA A 497 3.51 -3.42 13.29
N LYS A 498 3.98 -2.27 13.75
CA LYS A 498 4.89 -2.14 14.89
C LYS A 498 4.30 -2.73 16.17
N GLU A 499 3.09 -2.29 16.53
CA GLU A 499 2.42 -2.74 17.74
C GLU A 499 2.25 -4.26 17.75
N LEU A 500 1.83 -4.83 16.62
CA LEU A 500 1.63 -6.27 16.47
C LEU A 500 2.91 -7.10 16.58
N ARG A 501 4.06 -6.53 16.32
CA ARG A 501 5.37 -7.20 16.44
C ARG A 501 6.01 -7.05 17.81
N GLY A 502 5.56 -6.09 18.61
CA GLY A 502 6.22 -5.71 19.85
C GLY A 502 7.62 -5.12 19.61
N GLU A 503 7.85 -4.54 18.43
CA GLU A 503 9.16 -4.00 18.02
C GLU A 503 9.21 -2.49 18.23
N ASP A 504 10.30 -1.96 18.78
CA ASP A 504 10.61 -0.54 18.73
C ASP A 504 11.15 -0.18 17.34
N VAL A 505 10.25 0.26 16.44
CA VAL A 505 10.64 0.80 15.14
C VAL A 505 11.14 2.21 15.31
N LEU A 506 12.42 2.43 15.02
CA LEU A 506 13.13 3.70 15.22
C LEU A 506 12.57 4.87 14.40
N ALA A 507 11.81 4.63 13.33
CA ALA A 507 11.16 5.68 12.54
C ALA A 507 9.91 5.16 11.78
N PRO A 508 8.70 5.28 12.33
CA PRO A 508 7.46 4.82 11.66
C PRO A 508 7.16 5.51 10.32
N ALA A 509 7.74 6.67 10.09
CA ALA A 509 7.57 7.44 8.85
C ALA A 509 8.61 7.10 7.76
N SER A 510 9.68 6.36 8.08
CA SER A 510 10.73 5.99 7.15
C SER A 510 10.28 4.82 6.25
N GLN A 511 10.60 4.89 4.95
CA GLN A 511 10.42 3.78 4.01
C GLN A 511 11.57 2.78 4.05
N ILE A 512 12.42 2.86 5.06
CA ILE A 512 13.71 2.18 5.15
C ILE A 512 13.82 1.48 6.48
N TRP A 513 14.30 0.25 6.43
CA TRP A 513 14.60 -0.53 7.61
C TRP A 513 16.09 -0.61 7.85
N PHE A 514 16.49 -0.38 9.09
CA PHE A 514 17.83 -0.59 9.57
C PHE A 514 17.80 -1.83 10.47
N VAL A 515 18.52 -2.85 10.08
CA VAL A 515 18.54 -4.12 10.83
C VAL A 515 19.97 -4.51 11.13
N ARG A 516 20.25 -4.76 12.40
CA ARG A 516 21.54 -5.30 12.84
C ARG A 516 21.50 -6.82 12.82
N VAL A 517 22.41 -7.44 12.10
CA VAL A 517 22.48 -8.89 11.93
C VAL A 517 23.90 -9.42 12.12
N SER A 518 24.01 -10.66 12.58
CA SER A 518 25.31 -11.32 12.68
C SER A 518 25.87 -11.66 11.30
N ALA A 519 27.15 -11.36 11.09
CA ALA A 519 27.88 -11.70 9.87
C ALA A 519 28.33 -13.18 9.83
N SER A 520 27.94 -14.02 10.79
CA SER A 520 28.39 -15.42 10.90
C SER A 520 28.12 -16.26 9.66
N SER A 521 26.99 -16.05 8.98
CA SER A 521 26.64 -16.74 7.73
C SER A 521 27.53 -16.34 6.55
N PHE A 522 28.27 -15.22 6.66
CA PHE A 522 29.14 -14.68 5.63
C PHE A 522 30.64 -14.86 5.95
N ALA A 523 30.97 -15.57 7.03
CA ALA A 523 32.35 -15.80 7.47
C ALA A 523 33.25 -16.32 6.35
N GLY A 524 34.37 -15.65 6.11
CA GLY A 524 35.34 -15.99 5.08
C GLY A 524 35.06 -15.41 3.68
N SER A 525 33.85 -14.86 3.43
CA SER A 525 33.50 -14.13 2.21
C SER A 525 33.79 -12.66 2.38
N THR A 526 33.97 -11.95 1.29
CA THR A 526 34.04 -10.48 1.28
C THR A 526 32.63 -9.91 1.10
N LEU A 527 32.41 -8.63 1.42
CA LEU A 527 31.13 -7.96 1.17
C LEU A 527 30.77 -8.01 -0.33
N ALA A 528 31.76 -7.85 -1.22
CA ALA A 528 31.56 -7.96 -2.67
C ALA A 528 31.19 -9.38 -3.12
N GLU A 529 31.64 -10.42 -2.43
CA GLU A 529 31.33 -11.83 -2.74
C GLU A 529 30.03 -12.32 -2.07
N SER A 530 29.52 -11.58 -1.07
CA SER A 530 28.33 -11.96 -0.30
C SER A 530 27.06 -12.00 -1.14
N GLY A 531 26.99 -11.20 -2.20
CA GLY A 531 25.81 -11.07 -3.05
C GLY A 531 24.60 -10.48 -2.32
N ILE A 532 24.80 -9.83 -1.16
CA ILE A 532 23.69 -9.28 -0.37
C ILE A 532 22.88 -8.32 -1.22
N TYR A 533 23.52 -7.34 -1.83
CA TYR A 533 22.82 -6.34 -2.63
C TYR A 533 22.16 -6.93 -3.88
N GLU A 534 22.90 -7.74 -4.64
CA GLU A 534 22.41 -8.31 -5.90
C GLU A 534 21.21 -9.23 -5.73
N ASN A 535 21.15 -9.92 -4.57
CA ASN A 535 20.12 -10.91 -4.33
C ASN A 535 18.91 -10.36 -3.55
N THR A 536 19.10 -9.30 -2.76
CA THR A 536 18.07 -8.84 -1.83
C THR A 536 17.71 -7.35 -1.98
N GLY A 537 18.60 -6.54 -2.59
CA GLY A 537 18.46 -5.08 -2.60
C GLY A 537 18.91 -4.41 -1.29
N CYS A 538 19.29 -5.17 -0.25
CA CYS A 538 19.83 -4.61 1.00
C CYS A 538 21.28 -4.15 0.81
N ARG A 539 21.66 -3.09 1.53
CA ARG A 539 23.03 -2.60 1.57
C ARG A 539 23.59 -2.69 2.98
N VAL A 540 24.82 -3.16 3.12
CA VAL A 540 25.56 -3.09 4.39
C VAL A 540 26.15 -1.69 4.52
N ILE A 541 25.76 -0.96 5.56
CA ILE A 541 26.19 0.42 5.83
C ILE A 541 27.21 0.53 6.95
N ALA A 542 27.22 -0.45 7.85
CA ALA A 542 28.20 -0.49 8.93
C ALA A 542 28.57 -1.94 9.27
N THR A 543 29.77 -2.13 9.76
CA THR A 543 30.24 -3.39 10.36
C THR A 543 30.89 -3.11 11.69
N GLU A 544 30.52 -3.86 12.72
CA GLU A 544 31.04 -3.75 14.07
C GLU A 544 31.93 -4.96 14.39
N HIS A 545 33.14 -4.68 14.85
CA HIS A 545 34.13 -5.66 15.28
C HIS A 545 34.63 -5.30 16.68
N GLU A 546 35.34 -6.22 17.37
CA GLU A 546 35.97 -5.93 18.67
C GLU A 546 36.86 -4.66 18.68
N SER A 547 37.36 -4.23 17.51
CA SER A 547 38.17 -3.04 17.34
C SER A 547 37.39 -1.75 17.11
N GLY A 548 36.05 -1.82 17.00
CA GLY A 548 35.16 -0.68 16.78
C GLY A 548 34.25 -0.84 15.56
N LEU A 549 33.35 0.11 15.40
CA LEU A 549 32.40 0.21 14.29
C LEU A 549 33.08 0.88 13.08
N SER A 550 32.78 0.38 11.89
CA SER A 550 33.18 0.99 10.62
C SER A 550 31.93 1.35 9.82
N SER A 551 31.68 2.65 9.62
CA SER A 551 30.56 3.18 8.81
C SER A 551 30.76 3.03 7.30
N ASN A 552 31.87 2.48 6.87
CA ASN A 552 32.17 2.28 5.46
C ASN A 552 32.92 0.95 5.30
N PRO A 553 32.20 -0.18 5.33
CA PRO A 553 32.84 -1.48 5.24
C PRO A 553 33.57 -1.63 3.92
N ASP A 554 34.85 -2.04 3.99
CA ASP A 554 35.68 -2.31 2.81
C ASP A 554 35.07 -3.49 2.04
N PRO A 555 34.66 -3.30 0.75
CA PRO A 555 34.05 -4.33 -0.06
C PRO A 555 34.92 -5.59 -0.22
N HIS A 556 36.24 -5.47 -0.04
CA HIS A 556 37.22 -6.53 -0.23
C HIS A 556 37.70 -7.16 1.09
N ARG A 557 37.28 -6.63 2.24
CA ARG A 557 37.59 -7.23 3.54
C ARG A 557 36.72 -8.48 3.76
N LYS A 558 37.33 -9.54 4.29
CA LYS A 558 36.60 -10.76 4.64
C LYS A 558 35.96 -10.64 6.00
N PHE A 559 34.71 -11.09 6.08
CA PHE A 559 34.02 -11.24 7.36
C PHE A 559 34.68 -12.31 8.23
N THR A 560 34.83 -12.04 9.51
CA THR A 560 35.41 -12.99 10.49
C THR A 560 34.36 -13.90 11.13
N GLY A 561 33.08 -13.55 11.02
CA GLY A 561 31.96 -14.36 11.49
C GLY A 561 31.51 -14.03 12.92
N ASP A 562 32.30 -13.30 13.69
CA ASP A 562 31.99 -12.74 15.00
C ASP A 562 31.56 -11.27 14.94
N GLU A 563 31.49 -10.73 13.73
CA GLU A 563 31.10 -9.37 13.45
C GLU A 563 29.58 -9.21 13.41
N GLN A 564 29.14 -8.00 13.78
CA GLN A 564 27.79 -7.54 13.50
C GLN A 564 27.83 -6.66 12.25
N MET A 565 26.80 -6.71 11.43
CA MET A 565 26.63 -5.79 10.31
C MET A 565 25.27 -5.12 10.36
N THR A 566 25.24 -3.83 10.06
CA THR A 566 23.97 -3.10 9.91
C THR A 566 23.62 -3.05 8.43
N ILE A 567 22.48 -3.62 8.08
CA ILE A 567 21.94 -3.56 6.73
C ILE A 567 20.85 -2.50 6.66
N VAL A 568 20.70 -1.90 5.49
CA VAL A 568 19.62 -0.97 5.17
C VAL A 568 18.93 -1.44 3.90
N GLY A 569 17.61 -1.35 3.86
CA GLY A 569 16.82 -1.73 2.71
C GLY A 569 15.38 -1.27 2.81
N SER A 570 14.65 -1.35 1.69
CA SER A 570 13.19 -1.29 1.73
C SER A 570 12.66 -2.51 2.48
N ASP A 571 11.40 -2.46 2.86
CA ASP A 571 10.75 -3.58 3.53
C ASP A 571 10.86 -4.89 2.73
N GLU A 572 10.58 -4.84 1.43
CA GLU A 572 10.75 -5.98 0.52
C GLU A 572 12.19 -6.50 0.50
N ALA A 573 13.18 -5.60 0.47
CA ALA A 573 14.60 -5.94 0.44
C ALA A 573 15.03 -6.66 1.72
N VAL A 574 14.60 -6.18 2.88
CA VAL A 574 14.92 -6.77 4.19
C VAL A 574 14.26 -8.14 4.35
N GLN A 575 13.01 -8.29 3.95
CA GLN A 575 12.34 -9.59 3.94
C GLN A 575 13.04 -10.58 3.01
N GLN A 576 13.44 -10.14 1.81
CA GLN A 576 14.19 -10.96 0.87
C GLN A 576 15.53 -11.38 1.47
N PHE A 577 16.18 -10.51 2.24
CA PHE A 577 17.43 -10.82 2.95
C PHE A 577 17.22 -11.98 3.93
N PHE A 578 16.22 -11.92 4.80
CA PHE A 578 15.96 -12.99 5.76
C PHE A 578 15.49 -14.30 5.11
N LYS A 579 14.79 -14.22 3.97
CA LYS A 579 14.41 -15.43 3.20
C LYS A 579 15.60 -16.10 2.51
N GLN A 580 16.58 -15.33 2.08
CA GLN A 580 17.73 -15.82 1.29
C GLN A 580 18.89 -16.29 2.15
N PHE A 581 19.15 -15.56 3.21
CA PHE A 581 20.24 -15.86 4.13
C PHE A 581 19.59 -16.35 5.43
N ASP A 582 19.90 -17.61 5.82
CA ASP A 582 19.41 -18.20 7.07
C ASP A 582 20.11 -17.51 8.27
N VAL A 583 19.72 -16.25 8.50
CA VAL A 583 20.19 -15.42 9.59
C VAL A 583 19.07 -15.38 10.61
N SER A 584 19.31 -15.98 11.79
CA SER A 584 18.36 -15.88 12.89
C SER A 584 18.20 -14.40 13.28
N GLN A 585 16.97 -13.95 13.39
CA GLN A 585 16.62 -12.69 14.05
C GLN A 585 17.04 -12.78 15.53
N THR A 586 18.28 -12.50 15.81
CA THR A 586 18.76 -12.38 17.18
C THR A 586 19.17 -10.92 17.35
N GLU A 587 18.40 -10.23 18.20
CA GLU A 587 18.63 -8.86 18.66
C GLU A 587 18.39 -7.75 17.63
N ILE A 588 17.13 -7.42 17.43
CA ILE A 588 16.74 -6.01 17.25
C ILE A 588 17.14 -5.34 18.57
N ALA A 589 18.03 -4.34 18.48
CA ALA A 589 18.71 -3.78 19.64
C ALA A 589 17.74 -3.34 20.76
N GLU A 590 17.71 -4.06 21.85
CA GLU A 590 17.39 -3.53 23.18
C GLU A 590 18.37 -2.40 23.52
N GLN A 591 18.03 -1.17 23.16
CA GLN A 591 18.76 0.02 23.62
C GLN A 591 17.85 1.18 24.04
N SER A 592 16.55 0.97 24.23
CA SER A 592 15.70 2.00 24.83
C SER A 592 15.76 2.05 26.37
N GLU A 593 16.33 1.06 27.04
CA GLU A 593 16.42 1.08 28.53
C GLU A 593 17.60 1.89 29.10
N LEU A 594 18.63 2.20 28.31
CA LEU A 594 19.81 2.93 28.82
C LEU A 594 19.71 4.46 28.74
N SER A 595 18.75 5.00 27.98
CA SER A 595 18.54 6.45 27.92
C SER A 595 17.58 6.98 28.99
N SER A 596 16.71 6.14 29.56
CA SER A 596 15.80 6.55 30.65
C SER A 596 16.47 6.59 32.03
N GLU A 597 17.58 5.87 32.26
CA GLU A 597 18.34 5.92 33.52
C GLU A 597 19.33 7.10 33.61
N ARG A 598 19.72 7.73 32.48
CA ARG A 598 20.59 8.91 32.49
C ARG A 598 19.87 10.25 32.59
N ALA A 599 18.56 10.26 32.49
CA ALA A 599 17.75 11.47 32.66
C ALA A 599 17.25 11.66 34.11
N HIS A 600 17.64 10.78 35.06
CA HIS A 600 17.25 10.84 36.47
C HIS A 600 18.40 10.88 37.46
N ASP A 601 19.65 11.17 37.00
CA ASP A 601 20.76 11.55 37.88
C ASP A 601 21.20 13.03 37.53
#